data_bd089965f3389b6876e2f2906f2516e9
#
_entry.id   bd089965f3389b6876e2f2906f2516e9
#
_cell.length_a   1.000
_cell.length_b   1.000
_cell.length_c   1.000
_cell.angle_alpha   90.00
_cell.angle_beta   90.00
_cell.angle_gamma   90.00
#
_symmetry.space_group_name_H-M   'P 1'
#
loop_
_entity.id
_entity.type
_entity.pdbx_description
1 polymer ?
#
loop_
_entity_poly.entity_id
_entity_poly.type
_entity_poly.pdbx_seq_one_letter_code
_entity_poly.pdbx_strand_id
1 'polypeptide(L)'
;PHRFYNHAMVKTVALLKQYGDVAYLWRLASCQFIIPVKIKEESESVRISYGAVRHMVETSSLLFLAFSNLEEFNLWNTSRGEWKPVLLSFRDFRKICGEYGFFLNPAGNRLIITPDLMKQIDQNIEKAKKNRAT
;
A
#
# COMPACT_ATOMS: atom_id res chain seq x y z
N PRO A 1 14.40 -2.35 20.69
CA PRO A 1 13.62 -1.61 19.72
C PRO A 1 13.15 -2.52 18.61
N HIS A 2 11.89 -2.75 18.61
CA HIS A 2 11.31 -3.62 17.60
C HIS A 2 10.94 -2.75 16.39
N ARG A 3 11.82 -2.73 15.41
CA ARG A 3 11.46 -2.15 14.13
C ARG A 3 10.54 -3.13 13.42
N PHE A 4 9.36 -2.66 13.05
CA PHE A 4 8.53 -3.42 12.14
C PHE A 4 9.27 -3.54 10.81
N TYR A 5 9.65 -4.75 10.46
CA TYR A 5 10.31 -5.05 9.20
C TYR A 5 9.50 -6.08 8.43
N ASN A 6 8.91 -5.63 7.33
CA ASN A 6 8.12 -6.51 6.47
C ASN A 6 9.04 -7.18 5.44
N HIS A 7 9.71 -8.24 5.87
CA HIS A 7 10.68 -8.95 5.05
C HIS A 7 10.06 -9.51 3.77
N ALA A 8 8.86 -10.09 3.88
CA ALA A 8 8.15 -10.66 2.73
C ALA A 8 7.82 -9.58 1.69
N MET A 9 7.40 -8.40 2.12
CA MET A 9 7.09 -7.31 1.21
C MET A 9 8.34 -6.75 0.54
N VAL A 10 9.42 -6.56 1.27
CA VAL A 10 10.69 -6.07 0.71
C VAL A 10 11.17 -7.01 -0.39
N LYS A 11 11.13 -8.33 -0.13
CA LYS A 11 11.50 -9.34 -1.11
C LYS A 11 10.58 -9.32 -2.33
N THR A 12 9.28 -9.18 -2.12
CA THR A 12 8.29 -9.13 -3.20
C THR A 12 8.51 -7.90 -4.08
N VAL A 13 8.74 -6.74 -3.49
CA VAL A 13 9.03 -5.51 -4.24
C VAL A 13 10.29 -5.67 -5.09
N ALA A 14 11.34 -6.27 -4.53
CA ALA A 14 12.57 -6.52 -5.26
C ALA A 14 12.34 -7.43 -6.47
N LEU A 15 11.56 -8.51 -6.30
CA LEU A 15 11.23 -9.43 -7.39
C LEU A 15 10.40 -8.74 -8.49
N LEU A 16 9.44 -7.93 -8.11
CA LEU A 16 8.62 -7.19 -9.07
C LEU A 16 9.46 -6.20 -9.89
N LYS A 17 10.39 -5.52 -9.24
CA LYS A 17 11.29 -4.57 -9.92
C LYS A 17 12.28 -5.28 -10.84
N GLN A 18 12.81 -6.42 -10.41
CA GLN A 18 13.83 -7.14 -11.17
C GLN A 18 13.25 -7.82 -12.40
N TYR A 19 12.11 -8.47 -12.27
CA TYR A 19 11.56 -9.33 -13.32
C TYR A 19 10.33 -8.73 -14.03
N GLY A 20 9.71 -7.69 -13.44
CA GLY A 20 8.50 -7.11 -13.99
C GLY A 20 7.35 -8.10 -14.08
N ASP A 21 7.39 -9.17 -13.31
CA ASP A 21 6.45 -10.28 -13.43
C ASP A 21 5.23 -10.09 -12.54
N VAL A 22 4.09 -9.90 -13.17
CA VAL A 22 2.80 -9.75 -12.49
C VAL A 22 2.41 -10.97 -11.66
N ALA A 23 3.04 -12.13 -11.91
CA ALA A 23 2.79 -13.33 -11.12
C ALA A 23 3.18 -13.16 -9.64
N TYR A 24 4.06 -12.23 -9.31
CA TYR A 24 4.43 -11.96 -7.92
C TYR A 24 3.49 -11.00 -7.20
N LEU A 25 2.58 -10.35 -7.91
CA LEU A 25 1.66 -9.37 -7.31
C LEU A 25 0.78 -9.97 -6.22
N TRP A 26 0.36 -11.23 -6.37
CA TRP A 26 -0.48 -11.90 -5.39
C TRP A 26 0.17 -11.97 -3.99
N ARG A 27 1.49 -11.94 -3.93
CA ARG A 27 2.22 -11.97 -2.66
C ARG A 27 1.96 -10.73 -1.80
N LEU A 28 1.63 -9.61 -2.45
CA LEU A 28 1.27 -8.39 -1.73
C LEU A 28 0.00 -8.58 -0.91
N ALA A 29 -0.88 -9.48 -1.33
CA ALA A 29 -2.13 -9.77 -0.63
C ALA A 29 -1.93 -10.37 0.76
N SER A 30 -0.77 -11.00 1.01
CA SER A 30 -0.43 -11.56 2.33
C SER A 30 0.42 -10.62 3.18
N CYS A 31 0.75 -9.45 2.65
CA CYS A 31 1.58 -8.47 3.35
C CYS A 31 0.75 -7.53 4.21
N GLN A 32 1.40 -6.92 5.19
CA GLN A 32 0.86 -5.79 5.93
C GLN A 32 1.48 -4.50 5.41
N PHE A 33 0.71 -3.42 5.48
CA PHE A 33 1.12 -2.13 4.95
C PHE A 33 1.06 -1.09 6.06
N ILE A 34 2.01 -0.17 6.06
CA ILE A 34 1.93 1.02 6.89
C ILE A 34 1.37 2.12 6.02
N ILE A 35 0.30 2.77 6.48
CA ILE A 35 -0.31 3.88 5.76
C ILE A 35 -0.22 5.17 6.57
N PRO A 36 -0.07 6.32 5.91
CA PRO A 36 -0.02 7.60 6.58
C PRO A 36 -1.44 8.09 6.85
N VAL A 37 -1.71 8.42 8.11
CA VAL A 37 -3.04 8.83 8.56
C VAL A 37 -2.95 10.13 9.30
N LYS A 38 -3.89 11.05 9.05
CA LYS A 38 -4.12 12.23 9.86
C LYS A 38 -5.44 12.08 10.58
N ILE A 39 -5.43 12.34 11.87
CA ILE A 39 -6.62 12.29 12.71
C ILE A 39 -6.92 13.71 13.18
N LYS A 40 -8.10 14.19 12.84
CA LYS A 40 -8.56 15.51 13.28
C LYS A 40 -9.80 15.33 14.16
N GLU A 41 -9.70 15.78 15.40
CA GLU A 41 -10.83 15.80 16.31
C GLU A 41 -11.67 17.05 16.05
N GLU A 42 -12.96 16.83 15.80
CA GLU A 42 -13.97 17.86 15.69
C GLU A 42 -14.93 17.72 16.87
N SER A 43 -15.75 18.75 17.17
CA SER A 43 -16.52 18.84 18.43
C SER A 43 -17.37 17.60 18.78
N GLU A 44 -17.84 16.82 17.81
CA GLU A 44 -18.64 15.61 18.05
C GLU A 44 -18.22 14.45 17.16
N SER A 45 -17.11 14.57 16.41
CA SER A 45 -16.69 13.55 15.49
C SER A 45 -15.17 13.52 15.35
N VAL A 46 -14.67 12.43 14.78
CA VAL A 46 -13.26 12.26 14.43
C VAL A 46 -13.17 12.08 12.93
N ARG A 47 -12.35 12.90 12.29
CA ARG A 47 -12.06 12.77 10.85
C ARG A 47 -10.74 12.07 10.65
N ILE A 48 -10.75 11.03 9.85
CA ILE A 48 -9.56 10.31 9.45
C ILE A 48 -9.27 10.60 7.99
N SER A 49 -8.06 11.05 7.70
CA SER A 49 -7.60 11.30 6.33
C SER A 49 -6.44 10.39 6.01
N TYR A 50 -6.44 9.84 4.79
CA TYR A 50 -5.39 8.97 4.28
C TYR A 50 -4.53 9.72 3.28
N GLY A 51 -3.21 9.48 3.31
CA GLY A 51 -2.30 10.10 2.36
C GLY A 51 -2.52 9.58 0.94
N ALA A 52 -2.60 10.49 -0.02
CA ALA A 52 -2.77 10.15 -1.42
C ALA A 52 -2.08 11.20 -2.30
N VAL A 53 -1.69 10.79 -3.50
CA VAL A 53 -1.10 11.67 -4.52
C VAL A 53 -1.77 11.40 -5.86
N ARG A 54 -1.64 12.33 -6.79
CA ARG A 54 -2.11 12.12 -8.15
C ARG A 54 -1.03 11.42 -8.97
N HIS A 55 -1.45 10.47 -9.80
CA HIS A 55 -0.55 9.82 -10.74
C HIS A 55 -0.20 10.80 -11.86
N MET A 56 1.09 11.04 -12.09
CA MET A 56 1.56 12.07 -13.05
C MET A 56 1.23 11.72 -14.51
N VAL A 57 1.13 10.44 -14.83
CA VAL A 57 0.85 9.97 -16.21
C VAL A 57 -0.65 9.89 -16.48
N GLU A 58 -1.44 9.49 -15.47
CA GLU A 58 -2.89 9.42 -15.54
C GLU A 58 -3.49 10.49 -14.64
N THR A 59 -3.77 11.65 -15.20
CA THR A 59 -4.12 12.86 -14.45
C THR A 59 -5.38 12.76 -13.60
N SER A 60 -6.25 11.79 -13.88
CA SER A 60 -7.49 11.58 -13.12
C SER A 60 -7.35 10.54 -12.01
N SER A 61 -6.23 9.82 -11.95
CA SER A 61 -6.01 8.74 -10.99
C SER A 61 -5.39 9.22 -9.69
N LEU A 62 -6.00 8.81 -8.57
CA LEU A 62 -5.39 8.95 -7.25
C LEU A 62 -4.60 7.68 -6.93
N LEU A 63 -3.49 7.87 -6.21
CA LEU A 63 -2.71 6.76 -5.65
C LEU A 63 -2.65 6.98 -4.15
N PHE A 64 -3.17 6.03 -3.39
CA PHE A 64 -3.01 6.07 -1.94
C PHE A 64 -1.59 5.70 -1.57
N LEU A 65 -1.05 6.37 -0.55
CA LEU A 65 0.32 6.13 -0.11
C LEU A 65 0.37 4.96 0.86
N ALA A 66 1.41 4.15 0.72
CA ALA A 66 1.68 3.04 1.62
C ALA A 66 3.19 2.84 1.76
N PHE A 67 3.59 2.17 2.83
CA PHE A 67 5.00 1.92 3.13
C PHE A 67 5.18 0.48 3.58
N SER A 68 6.30 -0.11 3.18
CA SER A 68 6.63 -1.48 3.55
C SER A 68 7.11 -1.61 4.99
N ASN A 69 7.67 -0.54 5.56
CA ASN A 69 8.20 -0.52 6.92
C ASN A 69 8.25 0.91 7.45
N LEU A 70 8.57 1.05 8.74
CA LEU A 70 8.68 2.35 9.39
C LEU A 70 9.80 3.22 8.83
N GLU A 71 10.89 2.63 8.37
CA GLU A 71 12.00 3.38 7.79
C GLU A 71 11.55 4.11 6.53
N GLU A 72 10.81 3.45 5.65
CA GLU A 72 10.25 4.06 4.44
C GLU A 72 9.23 5.16 4.79
N PHE A 73 8.39 4.91 5.79
CA PHE A 73 7.45 5.92 6.28
C PHE A 73 8.18 7.14 6.81
N ASN A 74 9.17 6.95 7.67
CA ASN A 74 9.93 8.04 8.28
C ASN A 74 10.70 8.85 7.23
N LEU A 75 11.25 8.18 6.23
CA LEU A 75 11.96 8.84 5.13
C LEU A 75 11.04 9.84 4.41
N TRP A 76 9.80 9.44 4.15
CA TRP A 76 8.79 10.30 3.51
C TRP A 76 8.30 11.39 4.47
N ASN A 77 8.08 11.05 5.73
CA ASN A 77 7.46 11.93 6.74
C ASN A 77 8.41 12.96 7.33
N THR A 78 9.72 12.84 7.10
CA THR A 78 10.77 13.68 7.74
C THR A 78 10.49 15.18 7.62
N SER A 79 10.03 15.63 6.45
CA SER A 79 9.75 17.05 6.22
C SER A 79 8.30 17.44 6.47
N ARG A 80 7.43 16.47 6.77
CA ARG A 80 5.98 16.69 6.91
C ARG A 80 5.50 16.61 8.36
N GLY A 81 6.00 15.64 9.14
CA GLY A 81 5.81 15.53 10.58
C GLY A 81 4.38 15.33 11.09
N GLU A 82 3.37 15.49 10.25
CA GLU A 82 1.97 15.51 10.66
C GLU A 82 1.26 14.16 10.57
N TRP A 83 1.85 13.23 9.89
CA TRP A 83 1.24 11.94 9.59
C TRP A 83 1.62 10.91 10.64
N LYS A 84 0.66 10.03 10.92
CA LYS A 84 0.88 8.91 11.85
C LYS A 84 0.87 7.61 11.07
N PRO A 85 1.76 6.67 11.40
CA PRO A 85 1.77 5.35 10.74
C PRO A 85 0.71 4.45 11.35
N VAL A 86 -0.10 3.83 10.49
CA VAL A 86 -1.08 2.83 10.90
C VAL A 86 -0.82 1.55 10.12
N LEU A 87 -0.74 0.43 10.82
CA LEU A 87 -0.49 -0.87 10.23
C LEU A 87 -1.80 -1.52 9.83
N LEU A 88 -1.94 -1.88 8.56
CA LEU A 88 -3.13 -2.53 8.03
C LEU A 88 -2.77 -3.79 7.24
N SER A 89 -3.67 -4.77 7.26
CA SER A 89 -3.62 -5.88 6.31
C SER A 89 -3.90 -5.37 4.89
N PHE A 90 -3.49 -6.14 3.88
CA PHE A 90 -3.85 -5.82 2.50
C PHE A 90 -5.37 -5.70 2.32
N ARG A 91 -6.13 -6.59 2.94
CA ARG A 91 -7.59 -6.60 2.87
C ARG A 91 -8.19 -5.26 3.30
N ASP A 92 -7.74 -4.73 4.44
CA ASP A 92 -8.26 -3.47 4.96
C ASP A 92 -7.77 -2.28 4.14
N PHE A 93 -6.51 -2.30 3.72
CA PHE A 93 -5.97 -1.26 2.85
C PHE A 93 -6.67 -1.26 1.48
N ARG A 94 -6.97 -2.44 0.94
CA ARG A 94 -7.68 -2.58 -0.32
C ARG A 94 -9.05 -1.90 -0.30
N LYS A 95 -9.74 -1.97 0.83
CA LYS A 95 -11.03 -1.28 1.02
C LYS A 95 -10.87 0.25 0.97
N ILE A 96 -9.79 0.76 1.55
CA ILE A 96 -9.48 2.20 1.52
C ILE A 96 -9.20 2.65 0.09
N CYS A 97 -8.45 1.86 -0.66
CA CYS A 97 -8.10 2.20 -2.05
C CYS A 97 -9.32 2.28 -2.97
N GLY A 98 -10.37 1.49 -2.70
CA GLY A 98 -11.55 1.47 -3.55
C GLY A 98 -11.22 1.13 -5.00
N GLU A 99 -11.53 2.03 -5.91
CA GLU A 99 -11.25 1.87 -7.35
C GLU A 99 -9.86 2.38 -7.76
N TYR A 100 -9.10 2.92 -6.82
CA TYR A 100 -7.80 3.53 -7.11
C TYR A 100 -6.66 2.56 -6.81
N GLY A 101 -5.46 2.92 -7.27
CA GLY A 101 -4.25 2.19 -6.96
C GLY A 101 -3.53 2.74 -5.75
N PHE A 102 -2.28 2.30 -5.54
CA PHE A 102 -1.46 2.84 -4.46
C PHE A 102 0.00 3.00 -4.89
N PHE A 103 0.68 3.89 -4.19
CA PHE A 103 2.09 4.19 -4.39
C PHE A 103 2.85 3.75 -3.16
N LEU A 104 3.62 2.69 -3.30
CA LEU A 104 4.40 2.11 -2.22
C LEU A 104 5.77 2.79 -2.15
N ASN A 105 6.19 3.18 -0.95
CA ASN A 105 7.53 3.73 -0.67
C ASN A 105 7.92 4.91 -1.57
N PRO A 106 7.14 5.99 -1.63
CA PRO A 106 7.36 7.07 -2.59
C PRO A 106 8.70 7.81 -2.44
N ALA A 107 9.29 7.82 -1.25
CA ALA A 107 10.57 8.50 -1.01
C ALA A 107 11.79 7.57 -1.14
N GLY A 108 11.58 6.28 -1.29
CA GLY A 108 12.67 5.31 -1.31
C GLY A 108 12.49 4.26 -2.40
N ASN A 109 12.16 3.05 -2.00
CA ASN A 109 12.05 1.91 -2.90
C ASN A 109 10.68 1.84 -3.59
N ARG A 110 10.47 2.71 -4.52
CA ARG A 110 9.19 3.05 -5.18
C ARG A 110 8.57 1.91 -5.96
N LEU A 111 7.26 1.71 -5.78
CA LEU A 111 6.47 0.80 -6.60
C LEU A 111 5.05 1.36 -6.75
N ILE A 112 4.59 1.50 -7.99
CA ILE A 112 3.24 1.96 -8.28
C ILE A 112 2.39 0.75 -8.65
N ILE A 113 1.27 0.59 -7.95
CA ILE A 113 0.25 -0.41 -8.26
C ILE A 113 -0.96 0.33 -8.82
N THR A 114 -1.16 0.22 -10.12
CA THR A 114 -2.28 0.84 -10.83
C THR A 114 -3.60 0.14 -10.50
N PRO A 115 -4.75 0.77 -10.80
CA PRO A 115 -6.05 0.08 -10.67
C PRO A 115 -6.12 -1.25 -11.42
N ASP A 116 -5.51 -1.33 -12.61
CA ASP A 116 -5.49 -2.59 -13.36
C ASP A 116 -4.70 -3.68 -12.65
N LEU A 117 -3.56 -3.33 -12.06
CA LEU A 117 -2.77 -4.27 -11.27
C LEU A 117 -3.52 -4.69 -10.00
N MET A 118 -4.28 -3.78 -9.38
CA MET A 118 -5.14 -4.12 -8.24
C MET A 118 -6.17 -5.19 -8.62
N LYS A 119 -6.78 -5.05 -9.79
CA LYS A 119 -7.73 -6.06 -10.30
C LYS A 119 -7.06 -7.41 -10.51
N GLN A 120 -5.82 -7.41 -11.00
CA GLN A 120 -5.06 -8.66 -11.16
C GLN A 120 -4.76 -9.33 -9.82
N ILE A 121 -4.44 -8.55 -8.80
CA ILE A 121 -4.26 -9.07 -7.44
C ILE A 121 -5.57 -9.70 -6.95
N ASP A 122 -6.70 -9.01 -7.11
CA ASP A 122 -8.01 -9.51 -6.71
C ASP A 122 -8.34 -10.84 -7.43
N GLN A 123 -8.08 -10.93 -8.72
CA GLN A 123 -8.29 -12.14 -9.50
C GLN A 123 -7.42 -13.30 -9.02
N ASN A 124 -6.17 -13.01 -8.68
CA ASN A 124 -5.25 -14.02 -8.15
C ASN A 124 -5.69 -14.53 -6.78
N ILE A 125 -6.22 -13.66 -5.93
CA ILE A 125 -6.79 -14.04 -4.63
C ILE A 125 -7.98 -14.98 -4.83
N GLU A 126 -8.90 -14.63 -5.71
CA GLU A 126 -10.08 -15.45 -6.00
C GLU A 126 -9.69 -16.83 -6.55
N LYS A 127 -8.70 -16.86 -7.45
CA LYS A 127 -8.18 -18.09 -8.02
C LYS A 127 -7.57 -19.00 -6.95
N ALA A 128 -6.80 -18.41 -6.04
CA ALA A 128 -6.19 -19.16 -4.94
C ALA A 128 -7.25 -19.73 -3.98
N LYS A 129 -8.33 -18.99 -3.70
CA LYS A 129 -9.45 -19.47 -2.89
C LYS A 129 -10.14 -20.64 -3.53
N LYS A 130 -10.40 -20.58 -4.84
CA LYS A 130 -11.02 -21.69 -5.58
C LYS A 130 -10.16 -22.95 -5.56
N ASN A 131 -8.85 -22.80 -5.73
CA ASN A 131 -7.94 -23.94 -5.68
C ASN A 131 -7.86 -24.58 -4.30
N ARG A 132 -8.06 -23.81 -3.23
CA ARG A 132 -8.11 -24.33 -1.86
C ARG A 132 -9.43 -25.05 -1.55
N ALA A 133 -10.51 -24.69 -2.22
CA ALA A 133 -11.83 -25.25 -2.01
C ALA A 133 -12.01 -26.64 -2.68
N THR A 134 -11.11 -27.01 -3.55
CA THR A 134 -11.03 -28.35 -4.16
C THR A 134 -9.98 -29.18 -3.46
#